data_1d08f23c3edc5380af670fd3bb732818
#
_entry.id   1d08f23c3edc5380af670fd3bb732818
#
_cell.length_a   1.000
_cell.length_b   1.000
_cell.length_c   1.000
_cell.angle_alpha   90.00
_cell.angle_beta   90.00
_cell.angle_gamma   90.00
#
_symmetry.space_group_name_H-M   'P 1'
#
loop_
_entity.id
_entity.type
_entity.pdbx_description
1 polymer ?
#
loop_
_entity_poly.entity_id
_entity_poly.type
_entity_poly.pdbx_seq_one_letter_code
_entity_poly.pdbx_strand_id
1 'polypeptide(L)'
;MAVKGNLSIWEAESQGVELLNSTIGDILDRQAQLTPDKEALIYNYPEIGLNLRLNFKQYREEVNKVAKGLIALGIQKGEHVAIWAINVPEWILVQLAFAKIGAVLVTINTSYRPAELEYALRQGDITTLFMTETFRKNSYLETIYGLVPELKEIADPVNSSLNSPGLPKLKRVVLFGDKPQSGTLLFSQVVALGEQLSDEVLQQRQSTVTPQDVALVMYTSGTTGFPKGAMLTHNNILNEIHCSIRGVDYSSERYVGTMPLFHIAGLSFMLSGIISGYTVISMLGFDPTKVLELIAQEKATVSFCVPTMLVAMLNHPRFLAGEFDMSSLNWIATGGTAVPVVLMEQVKEKLGADCKIFFGMTESAGGGTTTLDEDPFGLKSSTVGTPFPHL
;
A
#
# COMPACT_ATOMS: atom_id res chain seq x y z
N MET A 1 23.02 27.45 -10.68
CA MET A 1 23.01 27.28 -9.20
C MET A 1 24.32 27.77 -8.64
N ALA A 2 24.29 28.76 -7.76
CA ALA A 2 25.50 29.27 -7.09
C ALA A 2 25.83 28.33 -5.93
N VAL A 3 26.94 27.56 -6.06
CA VAL A 3 27.49 26.79 -4.95
C VAL A 3 27.98 27.79 -3.90
N LYS A 4 27.30 27.87 -2.77
CA LYS A 4 27.71 28.66 -1.61
C LYS A 4 28.88 27.99 -0.90
N GLY A 5 30.12 28.29 -1.33
CA GLY A 5 31.33 27.83 -0.67
C GLY A 5 31.65 26.33 -0.81
N ASN A 6 32.58 25.83 -0.02
CA ASN A 6 33.01 24.42 0.03
C ASN A 6 32.09 23.50 0.86
N LEU A 7 30.84 23.88 1.07
CA LEU A 7 29.88 23.11 1.84
C LEU A 7 28.98 22.33 0.89
N SER A 8 28.78 21.05 1.14
CA SER A 8 27.77 20.21 0.46
C SER A 8 26.39 20.57 0.97
N ILE A 9 25.87 21.72 0.51
CA ILE A 9 24.54 22.21 0.88
C ILE A 9 23.65 22.12 -0.36
N TRP A 10 22.50 21.46 -0.20
CA TRP A 10 21.37 21.49 -1.12
C TRP A 10 20.23 22.23 -0.42
N GLU A 11 19.72 23.27 -1.04
CA GLU A 11 18.49 23.95 -0.59
C GLU A 11 17.32 23.41 -1.41
N ALA A 12 16.32 22.83 -0.73
CA ALA A 12 15.14 22.31 -1.37
C ALA A 12 14.37 23.43 -2.10
N GLU A 13 13.95 23.14 -3.32
CA GLU A 13 13.16 24.06 -4.14
C GLU A 13 11.73 23.53 -4.27
N SER A 14 10.73 24.42 -4.20
CA SER A 14 9.33 24.04 -4.38
C SER A 14 8.98 23.63 -5.81
N GLN A 15 9.76 24.10 -6.79
CA GLN A 15 9.53 23.88 -8.24
C GLN A 15 8.09 24.23 -8.67
N GLY A 16 7.43 25.16 -7.94
CA GLY A 16 6.05 25.57 -8.20
C GLY A 16 4.97 24.60 -7.66
N VAL A 17 5.35 23.57 -6.93
CA VAL A 17 4.42 22.65 -6.27
C VAL A 17 4.10 23.17 -4.87
N GLU A 18 2.81 23.38 -4.58
CA GLU A 18 2.34 23.72 -3.22
C GLU A 18 2.06 22.45 -2.42
N LEU A 19 2.46 22.43 -1.14
CA LEU A 19 2.21 21.29 -0.27
C LEU A 19 0.72 21.16 0.08
N LEU A 20 0.25 19.93 0.10
CA LEU A 20 -1.12 19.59 0.51
C LEU A 20 -1.26 19.71 2.04
N ASN A 21 -2.33 20.33 2.48
CA ASN A 21 -2.75 20.33 3.89
C ASN A 21 -4.04 19.51 4.01
N SER A 22 -3.92 18.19 3.97
CA SER A 22 -5.04 17.26 3.90
C SER A 22 -4.71 15.93 4.57
N THR A 23 -5.71 15.09 4.80
CA THR A 23 -5.54 13.70 5.25
C THR A 23 -5.76 12.71 4.11
N ILE A 24 -5.30 11.47 4.28
CA ILE A 24 -5.53 10.39 3.29
C ILE A 24 -7.03 10.15 3.10
N GLY A 25 -7.82 10.24 4.19
CA GLY A 25 -9.28 10.09 4.12
C GLY A 25 -9.94 11.19 3.29
N ASP A 26 -9.50 12.44 3.47
CA ASP A 26 -10.06 13.60 2.74
C ASP A 26 -9.75 13.54 1.24
N ILE A 27 -8.56 13.06 0.87
CA ILE A 27 -8.19 12.89 -0.55
C ILE A 27 -9.10 11.87 -1.25
N LEU A 28 -9.45 10.76 -0.58
CA LEU A 28 -10.41 9.79 -1.13
C LEU A 28 -11.79 10.43 -1.30
N ASP A 29 -12.27 11.16 -0.31
CA ASP A 29 -13.58 11.84 -0.37
C ASP A 29 -13.62 12.88 -1.50
N ARG A 30 -12.56 13.67 -1.65
CA ARG A 30 -12.39 14.63 -2.74
C ARG A 30 -12.39 13.95 -4.10
N GLN A 31 -11.63 12.88 -4.27
CA GLN A 31 -11.53 12.18 -5.55
C GLN A 31 -12.86 11.54 -5.95
N ALA A 32 -13.60 10.98 -4.98
CA ALA A 32 -14.93 10.43 -5.21
C ALA A 32 -15.99 11.49 -5.56
N GLN A 33 -15.76 12.77 -5.22
CA GLN A 33 -16.58 13.89 -5.66
C GLN A 33 -16.21 14.37 -7.06
N LEU A 34 -14.91 14.40 -7.38
CA LEU A 34 -14.40 14.91 -8.66
C LEU A 34 -14.71 13.95 -9.82
N THR A 35 -14.53 12.64 -9.62
CA THR A 35 -14.69 11.64 -10.68
C THR A 35 -15.44 10.39 -10.16
N PRO A 36 -16.72 10.52 -9.70
CA PRO A 36 -17.44 9.46 -9.00
C PRO A 36 -17.55 8.17 -9.78
N ASP A 37 -17.77 8.26 -11.09
CA ASP A 37 -18.07 7.09 -11.94
C ASP A 37 -16.82 6.47 -12.59
N LYS A 38 -15.63 7.07 -12.40
CA LYS A 38 -14.38 6.57 -12.96
C LYS A 38 -13.92 5.33 -12.21
N GLU A 39 -13.46 4.29 -12.93
CA GLU A 39 -12.83 3.11 -12.33
C GLU A 39 -11.66 3.53 -11.44
N ALA A 40 -11.65 3.03 -10.21
CA ALA A 40 -10.62 3.35 -9.22
C ALA A 40 -9.78 2.13 -8.85
N LEU A 41 -10.44 0.99 -8.60
CA LEU A 41 -9.81 -0.22 -8.09
C LEU A 41 -10.35 -1.46 -8.81
N ILE A 42 -9.42 -2.30 -9.29
CA ILE A 42 -9.73 -3.56 -9.97
C ILE A 42 -8.95 -4.70 -9.33
N TYR A 43 -9.62 -5.82 -9.08
CA TYR A 43 -9.05 -7.15 -8.89
C TYR A 43 -9.68 -8.08 -9.92
N ASN A 44 -8.87 -8.67 -10.80
CA ASN A 44 -9.32 -9.54 -11.88
C ASN A 44 -8.68 -10.93 -11.74
N TYR A 45 -9.32 -11.79 -10.93
CA TYR A 45 -8.91 -13.17 -10.64
C TYR A 45 -10.12 -14.11 -10.74
N PRO A 46 -10.71 -14.27 -11.94
CA PRO A 46 -11.89 -15.10 -12.12
C PRO A 46 -11.66 -16.58 -11.75
N GLU A 47 -10.40 -17.05 -11.83
CA GLU A 47 -9.99 -18.42 -11.49
C GLU A 47 -10.19 -18.78 -10.00
N ILE A 48 -10.27 -17.77 -9.13
CA ILE A 48 -10.58 -17.95 -7.69
C ILE A 48 -11.87 -17.26 -7.28
N GLY A 49 -12.69 -16.81 -8.23
CA GLY A 49 -13.95 -16.12 -7.97
C GLY A 49 -13.80 -14.67 -7.51
N LEU A 50 -12.62 -14.08 -7.55
CA LEU A 50 -12.39 -12.68 -7.17
C LEU A 50 -12.41 -11.79 -8.44
N ASN A 51 -13.52 -11.12 -8.65
CA ASN A 51 -13.67 -10.10 -9.70
C ASN A 51 -14.31 -8.85 -9.09
N LEU A 52 -13.46 -7.94 -8.60
CA LEU A 52 -13.87 -6.69 -7.98
C LEU A 52 -13.56 -5.53 -8.91
N ARG A 53 -14.58 -4.67 -9.15
CA ARG A 53 -14.41 -3.40 -9.86
C ARG A 53 -15.17 -2.32 -9.11
N LEU A 54 -14.45 -1.32 -8.64
CA LEU A 54 -15.04 -0.18 -7.94
C LEU A 54 -14.70 1.11 -8.68
N ASN A 55 -15.70 1.94 -8.90
CA ASN A 55 -15.48 3.35 -9.22
C ASN A 55 -15.14 4.13 -7.93
N PHE A 56 -14.71 5.40 -8.04
CA PHE A 56 -14.31 6.19 -6.87
C PHE A 56 -15.44 6.39 -5.87
N LYS A 57 -16.69 6.52 -6.33
CA LYS A 57 -17.87 6.61 -5.45
C LYS A 57 -18.06 5.33 -4.65
N GLN A 58 -18.10 4.18 -5.32
CA GLN A 58 -18.21 2.86 -4.69
C GLN A 58 -17.04 2.59 -3.74
N TYR A 59 -15.82 2.94 -4.16
CA TYR A 59 -14.61 2.76 -3.35
C TYR A 59 -14.74 3.51 -2.02
N ARG A 60 -15.14 4.80 -2.06
CA ARG A 60 -15.40 5.59 -0.85
C ARG A 60 -16.51 4.97 0.00
N GLU A 61 -17.60 4.50 -0.61
CA GLU A 61 -18.72 3.88 0.11
C GLU A 61 -18.28 2.62 0.85
N GLU A 62 -17.51 1.73 0.22
CA GLU A 62 -16.97 0.54 0.87
C GLU A 62 -16.00 0.90 2.02
N VAL A 63 -15.11 1.86 1.82
CA VAL A 63 -14.22 2.37 2.88
C VAL A 63 -15.00 2.95 4.05
N ASN A 64 -16.09 3.68 3.79
CA ASN A 64 -16.94 4.25 4.84
C ASN A 64 -17.66 3.17 5.65
N LYS A 65 -18.14 2.08 5.02
CA LYS A 65 -18.72 0.93 5.73
C LYS A 65 -17.70 0.30 6.68
N VAL A 66 -16.49 0.07 6.19
CA VAL A 66 -15.39 -0.47 7.01
C VAL A 66 -15.07 0.49 8.15
N ALA A 67 -14.93 1.78 7.89
CA ALA A 67 -14.62 2.79 8.90
C ALA A 67 -15.66 2.82 10.03
N LYS A 68 -16.96 2.76 9.69
CA LYS A 68 -18.04 2.66 10.67
C LYS A 68 -17.94 1.36 11.48
N GLY A 69 -17.64 0.23 10.83
CA GLY A 69 -17.40 -1.05 11.51
C GLY A 69 -16.26 -1.00 12.52
N LEU A 70 -15.15 -0.35 12.17
CA LEU A 70 -14.00 -0.15 13.05
C LEU A 70 -14.32 0.75 14.26
N ILE A 71 -15.12 1.81 14.05
CA ILE A 71 -15.61 2.67 15.16
C ILE A 71 -16.51 1.85 16.09
N ALA A 72 -17.44 1.07 15.54
CA ALA A 72 -18.34 0.20 16.33
C ALA A 72 -17.57 -0.89 17.09
N LEU A 73 -16.49 -1.42 16.51
CA LEU A 73 -15.58 -2.36 17.18
C LEU A 73 -14.80 -1.69 18.34
N GLY A 74 -14.84 -0.36 18.45
CA GLY A 74 -14.21 0.42 19.50
C GLY A 74 -12.77 0.85 19.23
N ILE A 75 -12.29 0.81 17.99
CA ILE A 75 -10.96 1.29 17.63
C ILE A 75 -10.93 2.82 17.79
N GLN A 76 -9.91 3.32 18.49
CA GLN A 76 -9.75 4.72 18.82
C GLN A 76 -8.74 5.44 17.90
N LYS A 77 -8.84 6.78 17.82
CA LYS A 77 -7.80 7.62 17.21
C LYS A 77 -6.47 7.40 17.94
N GLY A 78 -5.39 7.25 17.16
CA GLY A 78 -4.05 6.99 17.67
C GLY A 78 -3.81 5.54 18.11
N GLU A 79 -4.82 4.67 18.05
CA GLU A 79 -4.66 3.24 18.36
C GLU A 79 -3.87 2.53 17.27
N HIS A 80 -2.87 1.73 17.65
CA HIS A 80 -2.04 0.98 16.72
C HIS A 80 -2.73 -0.34 16.34
N VAL A 81 -2.96 -0.51 15.05
CA VAL A 81 -3.61 -1.67 14.44
C VAL A 81 -2.71 -2.26 13.35
N ALA A 82 -2.61 -3.57 13.26
CA ALA A 82 -1.70 -4.19 12.30
C ALA A 82 -2.45 -4.93 11.20
N ILE A 83 -1.84 -4.98 10.00
CA ILE A 83 -2.26 -5.86 8.92
C ILE A 83 -1.10 -6.81 8.57
N TRP A 84 -1.36 -8.11 8.66
CA TRP A 84 -0.46 -9.20 8.26
C TRP A 84 -1.13 -10.06 7.18
N ALA A 85 -1.12 -9.57 5.96
CA ALA A 85 -1.83 -10.18 4.86
C ALA A 85 -1.16 -9.88 3.51
N ILE A 86 -1.48 -10.69 2.49
CA ILE A 86 -1.20 -10.37 1.10
C ILE A 86 -2.13 -9.22 0.64
N ASN A 87 -1.95 -8.75 -0.58
CA ASN A 87 -2.69 -7.60 -1.11
C ASN A 87 -4.16 -7.94 -1.45
N VAL A 88 -4.93 -8.49 -0.51
CA VAL A 88 -6.38 -8.73 -0.69
C VAL A 88 -7.15 -7.40 -0.72
N PRO A 89 -8.36 -7.36 -1.31
CA PRO A 89 -9.16 -6.12 -1.35
C PRO A 89 -9.41 -5.51 0.03
N GLU A 90 -9.64 -6.34 1.03
CA GLU A 90 -9.86 -5.93 2.42
C GLU A 90 -8.68 -5.14 2.98
N TRP A 91 -7.44 -5.48 2.58
CA TRP A 91 -6.23 -4.78 3.00
C TRP A 91 -6.32 -3.28 2.67
N ILE A 92 -6.70 -2.97 1.42
CA ILE A 92 -6.78 -1.58 0.91
C ILE A 92 -7.94 -0.84 1.59
N LEU A 93 -9.11 -1.50 1.73
CA LEU A 93 -10.27 -0.90 2.37
C LEU A 93 -10.02 -0.57 3.84
N VAL A 94 -9.39 -1.50 4.57
CA VAL A 94 -9.05 -1.33 5.99
C VAL A 94 -8.02 -0.22 6.20
N GLN A 95 -6.98 -0.15 5.37
CA GLN A 95 -5.97 0.92 5.43
C GLN A 95 -6.59 2.32 5.29
N LEU A 96 -7.46 2.50 4.29
CA LEU A 96 -8.13 3.78 4.06
C LEU A 96 -9.14 4.10 5.17
N ALA A 97 -9.81 3.07 5.69
CA ALA A 97 -10.69 3.23 6.84
C ALA A 97 -9.93 3.64 8.10
N PHE A 98 -8.75 3.07 8.38
CA PHE A 98 -7.89 3.52 9.47
C PHE A 98 -7.49 4.99 9.30
N ALA A 99 -7.11 5.39 8.09
CA ALA A 99 -6.77 6.77 7.80
C ALA A 99 -7.94 7.74 8.06
N LYS A 100 -9.20 7.33 7.79
CA LYS A 100 -10.39 8.14 8.07
C LYS A 100 -10.68 8.28 9.56
N ILE A 101 -10.46 7.24 10.35
CA ILE A 101 -10.78 7.26 11.79
C ILE A 101 -9.60 7.68 12.67
N GLY A 102 -8.42 7.91 12.07
CA GLY A 102 -7.19 8.31 12.75
C GLY A 102 -6.50 7.18 13.51
N ALA A 103 -6.78 5.90 13.20
CA ALA A 103 -6.01 4.78 13.71
C ALA A 103 -4.67 4.68 12.97
N VAL A 104 -3.63 4.22 13.67
CA VAL A 104 -2.27 4.09 13.11
C VAL A 104 -2.10 2.69 12.54
N LEU A 105 -1.94 2.58 11.22
CA LEU A 105 -1.65 1.30 10.59
C LEU A 105 -0.20 0.89 10.86
N VAL A 106 0.01 -0.32 11.34
CA VAL A 106 1.32 -0.96 11.43
C VAL A 106 1.37 -2.11 10.42
N THR A 107 2.22 -1.99 9.41
CA THR A 107 2.32 -3.02 8.37
C THR A 107 3.25 -4.14 8.79
N ILE A 108 2.83 -5.38 8.59
CA ILE A 108 3.62 -6.57 8.91
C ILE A 108 4.06 -7.26 7.62
N ASN A 109 5.36 -7.54 7.53
CA ASN A 109 5.91 -8.27 6.38
C ASN A 109 5.34 -9.68 6.34
N THR A 110 4.80 -10.07 5.18
CA THR A 110 4.19 -11.40 4.95
C THR A 110 5.16 -12.56 5.12
N SER A 111 6.47 -12.31 5.11
CA SER A 111 7.51 -13.31 5.30
C SER A 111 7.99 -13.46 6.75
N TYR A 112 7.44 -12.68 7.69
CA TYR A 112 7.86 -12.75 9.09
C TYR A 112 7.62 -14.14 9.68
N ARG A 113 8.62 -14.63 10.41
CA ARG A 113 8.55 -15.84 11.23
C ARG A 113 7.96 -15.52 12.61
N PRO A 114 7.57 -16.51 13.42
CA PRO A 114 6.92 -16.26 14.70
C PRO A 114 7.64 -15.26 15.61
N ALA A 115 8.96 -15.34 15.75
CA ALA A 115 9.74 -14.42 16.59
C ALA A 115 9.74 -12.97 16.07
N GLU A 116 9.77 -12.80 14.75
CA GLU A 116 9.71 -11.47 14.11
C GLU A 116 8.31 -10.87 14.23
N LEU A 117 7.28 -11.71 14.08
CA LEU A 117 5.89 -11.30 14.27
C LEU A 117 5.65 -10.88 15.74
N GLU A 118 6.06 -11.71 16.71
CA GLU A 118 5.95 -11.40 18.13
C GLU A 118 6.61 -10.07 18.47
N TYR A 119 7.86 -9.86 17.97
CA TYR A 119 8.57 -8.62 18.17
C TYR A 119 7.78 -7.41 17.62
N ALA A 120 7.29 -7.50 16.39
CA ALA A 120 6.56 -6.40 15.75
C ALA A 120 5.23 -6.10 16.47
N LEU A 121 4.49 -7.13 16.90
CA LEU A 121 3.23 -6.97 17.63
C LEU A 121 3.45 -6.34 19.01
N ARG A 122 4.53 -6.75 19.71
CA ARG A 122 4.87 -6.26 21.04
C ARG A 122 5.42 -4.83 20.99
N GLN A 123 6.44 -4.62 20.15
CA GLN A 123 7.13 -3.32 20.03
C GLN A 123 6.22 -2.25 19.42
N GLY A 124 5.32 -2.65 18.52
CA GLY A 124 4.33 -1.75 17.91
C GLY A 124 3.10 -1.47 18.80
N ASP A 125 3.00 -2.02 20.02
CA ASP A 125 1.84 -1.89 20.91
C ASP A 125 0.50 -2.23 20.21
N ILE A 126 0.50 -3.29 19.39
CA ILE A 126 -0.64 -3.65 18.54
C ILE A 126 -1.82 -4.12 19.38
N THR A 127 -2.97 -3.49 19.15
CA THR A 127 -4.22 -3.83 19.86
C THR A 127 -5.14 -4.75 19.05
N THR A 128 -5.11 -4.62 17.72
CA THR A 128 -5.90 -5.44 16.79
C THR A 128 -5.03 -5.88 15.63
N LEU A 129 -5.02 -7.18 15.32
CA LEU A 129 -4.33 -7.75 14.17
C LEU A 129 -5.35 -8.19 13.13
N PHE A 130 -5.27 -7.61 11.93
CA PHE A 130 -5.98 -8.07 10.73
C PHE A 130 -5.05 -8.98 9.93
N MET A 131 -5.54 -10.15 9.48
CA MET A 131 -4.68 -11.09 8.77
C MET A 131 -5.45 -12.01 7.82
N THR A 132 -4.75 -12.57 6.82
CA THR A 132 -5.20 -13.74 6.08
C THR A 132 -4.86 -15.02 6.86
N GLU A 133 -5.55 -16.13 6.60
CA GLU A 133 -5.29 -17.40 7.32
C GLU A 133 -3.95 -18.03 6.91
N THR A 134 -3.55 -17.83 5.66
CA THR A 134 -2.36 -18.46 5.08
C THR A 134 -1.63 -17.54 4.12
N PHE A 135 -0.34 -17.81 3.93
CA PHE A 135 0.45 -17.26 2.83
C PHE A 135 1.39 -18.34 2.29
N ARG A 136 1.23 -18.74 1.03
CA ARG A 136 1.96 -19.86 0.41
C ARG A 136 1.78 -21.15 1.22
N LYS A 137 2.88 -21.68 1.81
CA LYS A 137 2.87 -22.89 2.65
C LYS A 137 2.76 -22.59 4.15
N ASN A 138 2.75 -21.31 4.54
CA ASN A 138 2.75 -20.89 5.93
C ASN A 138 1.32 -20.67 6.41
N SER A 139 0.93 -21.31 7.50
CA SER A 139 -0.30 -21.01 8.20
C SER A 139 -0.06 -19.86 9.18
N TYR A 140 -0.65 -18.71 8.87
CA TYR A 140 -0.63 -17.55 9.76
C TYR A 140 -1.48 -17.80 11.01
N LEU A 141 -2.59 -18.51 10.82
CA LEU A 141 -3.48 -18.88 11.89
C LEU A 141 -2.78 -19.76 12.94
N GLU A 142 -2.06 -20.80 12.52
CA GLU A 142 -1.29 -21.63 13.46
C GLU A 142 -0.15 -20.84 14.11
N THR A 143 0.46 -19.91 13.40
CA THR A 143 1.49 -19.04 13.96
C THR A 143 0.93 -18.18 15.09
N ILE A 144 -0.21 -17.50 14.89
CA ILE A 144 -0.80 -16.66 15.94
C ILE A 144 -1.32 -17.51 17.11
N TYR A 145 -1.87 -18.68 16.86
CA TYR A 145 -2.26 -19.60 17.93
C TYR A 145 -1.06 -20.12 18.74
N GLY A 146 0.09 -20.27 18.11
CA GLY A 146 1.34 -20.63 18.81
C GLY A 146 1.87 -19.50 19.69
N LEU A 147 1.72 -18.25 19.28
CA LEU A 147 2.13 -17.08 20.05
C LEU A 147 1.14 -16.72 21.16
N VAL A 148 -0.15 -16.96 20.91
CA VAL A 148 -1.27 -16.55 21.78
C VAL A 148 -2.29 -17.68 21.87
N PRO A 149 -1.98 -18.78 22.59
CA PRO A 149 -2.87 -19.93 22.68
C PRO A 149 -4.22 -19.59 23.36
N GLU A 150 -4.26 -18.58 24.21
CA GLU A 150 -5.47 -18.08 24.87
C GLU A 150 -6.52 -17.57 23.87
N LEU A 151 -6.11 -17.24 22.65
CA LEU A 151 -7.03 -16.83 21.59
C LEU A 151 -8.10 -17.91 21.32
N LYS A 152 -7.73 -19.19 21.37
CA LYS A 152 -8.65 -20.32 21.11
C LYS A 152 -9.75 -20.45 22.18
N GLU A 153 -9.55 -19.86 23.34
CA GLU A 153 -10.49 -19.97 24.49
C GLU A 153 -11.59 -18.87 24.41
N ILE A 154 -11.47 -17.89 23.51
CA ILE A 154 -12.45 -16.83 23.37
C ILE A 154 -13.67 -17.35 22.62
N ALA A 155 -14.80 -17.46 23.32
CA ALA A 155 -16.06 -17.91 22.73
C ALA A 155 -16.81 -16.81 21.98
N ASP A 156 -16.70 -15.57 22.44
CA ASP A 156 -17.34 -14.39 21.83
C ASP A 156 -16.31 -13.30 21.55
N PRO A 157 -15.65 -13.34 20.38
CA PRO A 157 -14.59 -12.37 20.05
C PRO A 157 -15.10 -10.95 19.75
N VAL A 158 -16.41 -10.74 19.63
CA VAL A 158 -17.01 -9.39 19.49
C VAL A 158 -17.00 -8.66 20.83
N ASN A 159 -17.44 -9.35 21.90
CA ASN A 159 -17.66 -8.73 23.21
C ASN A 159 -16.54 -9.03 24.22
N SER A 160 -15.65 -9.98 23.90
CA SER A 160 -14.53 -10.38 24.77
C SER A 160 -13.21 -9.90 24.22
N SER A 161 -12.34 -9.41 25.08
CA SER A 161 -10.96 -9.05 24.71
C SER A 161 -10.02 -10.21 25.04
N LEU A 162 -9.05 -10.43 24.17
CA LEU A 162 -7.91 -11.31 24.44
C LEU A 162 -7.13 -10.77 25.65
N ASN A 163 -6.68 -11.66 26.51
CA ASN A 163 -5.78 -11.35 27.60
C ASN A 163 -4.63 -12.36 27.58
N SER A 164 -3.54 -12.00 26.90
CA SER A 164 -2.35 -12.83 26.79
C SER A 164 -1.15 -12.19 27.47
N PRO A 165 -0.45 -12.89 28.37
CA PRO A 165 0.78 -12.38 28.98
C PRO A 165 1.90 -12.13 27.96
N GLY A 166 1.91 -12.91 26.86
CA GLY A 166 2.88 -12.77 25.78
C GLY A 166 2.71 -11.46 24.98
N LEU A 167 1.47 -11.10 24.67
CA LEU A 167 1.10 -9.91 23.90
C LEU A 167 0.00 -9.11 24.64
N PRO A 168 0.33 -8.43 25.74
CA PRO A 168 -0.67 -7.86 26.66
C PRO A 168 -1.48 -6.70 26.05
N LYS A 169 -1.04 -6.13 24.94
CA LYS A 169 -1.78 -5.08 24.21
C LYS A 169 -2.75 -5.65 23.18
N LEU A 170 -2.48 -6.86 22.66
CA LEU A 170 -3.32 -7.47 21.63
C LEU A 170 -4.67 -7.89 22.22
N LYS A 171 -5.73 -7.26 21.73
CA LYS A 171 -7.11 -7.50 22.19
C LYS A 171 -7.91 -8.39 21.26
N ARG A 172 -7.59 -8.37 19.94
CA ARG A 172 -8.40 -9.01 18.91
C ARG A 172 -7.58 -9.45 17.72
N VAL A 173 -8.04 -10.50 17.06
CA VAL A 173 -7.56 -10.95 15.75
C VAL A 173 -8.75 -10.99 14.80
N VAL A 174 -8.62 -10.33 13.63
CA VAL A 174 -9.64 -10.25 12.58
C VAL A 174 -9.12 -10.95 11.33
N LEU A 175 -9.89 -11.87 10.79
CA LEU A 175 -9.53 -12.63 9.60
C LEU A 175 -10.14 -12.02 8.33
N PHE A 176 -9.33 -11.88 7.30
CA PHE A 176 -9.74 -11.69 5.92
C PHE A 176 -10.06 -13.08 5.33
N GLY A 177 -11.29 -13.53 5.46
CA GLY A 177 -11.75 -14.84 5.04
C GLY A 177 -13.22 -15.04 5.34
N ASP A 178 -13.77 -16.18 4.87
CA ASP A 178 -15.20 -16.46 4.94
C ASP A 178 -15.57 -17.47 6.05
N LYS A 179 -14.58 -18.11 6.67
CA LYS A 179 -14.81 -19.17 7.66
C LYS A 179 -14.40 -18.72 9.06
N PRO A 180 -15.31 -18.78 10.03
CA PRO A 180 -14.98 -18.48 11.42
C PRO A 180 -13.89 -19.42 11.94
N GLN A 181 -12.94 -18.88 12.69
CA GLN A 181 -11.91 -19.62 13.41
C GLN A 181 -12.02 -19.31 14.90
N SER A 182 -11.59 -20.23 15.76
CA SER A 182 -11.71 -20.08 17.22
C SER A 182 -11.08 -18.76 17.70
N GLY A 183 -11.84 -17.97 18.44
CA GLY A 183 -11.39 -16.72 19.05
C GLY A 183 -11.14 -15.57 18.10
N THR A 184 -11.41 -15.71 16.80
CA THR A 184 -11.20 -14.66 15.82
C THR A 184 -12.51 -14.06 15.33
N LEU A 185 -12.45 -12.80 14.87
CA LEU A 185 -13.52 -12.13 14.15
C LEU A 185 -13.35 -12.34 12.66
N LEU A 186 -14.43 -12.44 11.91
CA LEU A 186 -14.40 -12.25 10.46
C LEU A 186 -14.46 -10.76 10.12
N PHE A 187 -13.78 -10.36 9.07
CA PHE A 187 -13.86 -8.99 8.54
C PHE A 187 -15.30 -8.57 8.24
N SER A 188 -16.11 -9.47 7.67
CA SER A 188 -17.54 -9.22 7.41
C SER A 188 -18.34 -8.93 8.68
N GLN A 189 -18.01 -9.56 9.80
CA GLN A 189 -18.64 -9.26 11.10
C GLN A 189 -18.27 -7.85 11.56
N VAL A 190 -16.99 -7.43 11.39
CA VAL A 190 -16.57 -6.06 11.72
C VAL A 190 -17.35 -5.04 10.90
N VAL A 191 -17.50 -5.27 9.58
CA VAL A 191 -18.28 -4.37 8.72
C VAL A 191 -19.74 -4.30 9.18
N ALA A 192 -20.37 -5.44 9.51
CA ALA A 192 -21.75 -5.51 9.98
C ALA A 192 -21.99 -4.72 11.29
N LEU A 193 -21.02 -4.66 12.20
CA LEU A 193 -21.13 -3.84 13.41
C LEU A 193 -21.39 -2.36 13.10
N GLY A 194 -20.89 -1.88 11.96
CA GLY A 194 -21.01 -0.47 11.56
C GLY A 194 -22.36 -0.10 10.92
N GLU A 195 -23.21 -1.07 10.57
CA GLU A 195 -24.48 -0.81 9.87
C GLU A 195 -25.45 0.08 10.66
N GLN A 196 -25.36 0.02 11.99
CA GLN A 196 -26.20 0.83 12.88
C GLN A 196 -25.67 2.26 13.11
N LEU A 197 -24.42 2.54 12.67
CA LEU A 197 -23.83 3.85 12.83
C LEU A 197 -24.19 4.77 11.65
N SER A 198 -24.63 5.97 11.97
CA SER A 198 -24.90 6.98 10.95
C SER A 198 -23.62 7.56 10.35
N ASP A 199 -23.74 8.21 9.20
CA ASP A 199 -22.61 8.84 8.52
C ASP A 199 -22.04 10.02 9.32
N GLU A 200 -22.86 10.67 10.14
CA GLU A 200 -22.45 11.78 11.02
C GLU A 200 -21.41 11.31 12.06
N VAL A 201 -21.53 10.09 12.58
CA VAL A 201 -20.54 9.50 13.51
C VAL A 201 -19.16 9.38 12.85
N LEU A 202 -19.15 8.90 11.61
CA LEU A 202 -17.91 8.82 10.84
C LEU A 202 -17.34 10.21 10.54
N GLN A 203 -18.19 11.17 10.11
CA GLN A 203 -17.77 12.55 9.83
C GLN A 203 -17.19 13.22 11.06
N GLN A 204 -17.81 13.07 12.23
CA GLN A 204 -17.30 13.59 13.50
C GLN A 204 -15.93 12.98 13.82
N ARG A 205 -15.74 11.66 13.66
CA ARG A 205 -14.44 11.02 13.91
C ARG A 205 -13.40 11.52 12.91
N GLN A 206 -13.70 11.54 11.61
CA GLN A 206 -12.79 11.98 10.55
C GLN A 206 -12.36 13.43 10.75
N SER A 207 -13.26 14.33 11.16
CA SER A 207 -12.93 15.74 11.41
C SER A 207 -11.93 15.96 12.55
N THR A 208 -11.67 14.96 13.39
CA THR A 208 -10.64 15.03 14.43
C THR A 208 -9.24 14.65 13.92
N VAL A 209 -9.15 14.06 12.73
CA VAL A 209 -7.87 13.63 12.13
C VAL A 209 -7.19 14.80 11.46
N THR A 210 -5.90 14.95 11.70
CA THR A 210 -5.10 16.08 11.18
C THR A 210 -3.97 15.55 10.27
N PRO A 211 -3.45 16.38 9.36
CA PRO A 211 -2.31 16.01 8.52
C PRO A 211 -1.07 15.57 9.32
N GLN A 212 -0.88 16.05 10.53
CA GLN A 212 0.25 15.75 11.42
C GLN A 212 0.07 14.48 12.23
N ASP A 213 -1.14 13.90 12.26
CA ASP A 213 -1.35 12.62 12.94
C ASP A 213 -0.56 11.52 12.20
N VAL A 214 0.01 10.59 12.98
CA VAL A 214 0.69 9.42 12.42
C VAL A 214 -0.36 8.52 11.78
N ALA A 215 -0.20 8.25 10.49
CA ALA A 215 -1.08 7.36 9.73
C ALA A 215 -0.53 5.93 9.62
N LEU A 216 0.80 5.80 9.66
CA LEU A 216 1.48 4.57 9.29
C LEU A 216 2.76 4.38 10.09
N VAL A 217 3.03 3.13 10.50
CA VAL A 217 4.33 2.67 10.99
C VAL A 217 4.78 1.51 10.10
N MET A 218 5.95 1.66 9.49
CA MET A 218 6.58 0.60 8.70
C MET A 218 7.91 0.19 9.30
N TYR A 219 8.10 -1.13 9.45
CA TYR A 219 9.37 -1.66 9.96
C TYR A 219 10.43 -1.70 8.87
N THR A 220 11.60 -1.12 9.18
CA THR A 220 12.80 -1.19 8.33
C THR A 220 13.84 -2.10 9.01
N SER A 221 14.65 -2.79 8.17
CA SER A 221 15.80 -3.55 8.67
C SER A 221 16.86 -2.58 9.18
N GLY A 222 16.84 -2.30 10.48
CA GLY A 222 17.84 -1.41 11.09
C GLY A 222 19.26 -1.97 10.95
N THR A 223 20.23 -1.08 10.81
CA THR A 223 21.68 -1.41 10.80
C THR A 223 22.19 -1.99 12.13
N THR A 224 21.37 -1.95 13.19
CA THR A 224 21.73 -2.32 14.58
C THR A 224 21.06 -3.61 15.08
N GLY A 225 20.51 -4.46 14.21
CA GLY A 225 20.03 -5.81 14.51
C GLY A 225 18.52 -5.96 14.65
N PHE A 226 17.80 -5.06 15.34
CA PHE A 226 16.33 -5.14 15.43
C PHE A 226 15.65 -4.17 14.47
N PRO A 227 14.51 -4.59 13.85
CA PRO A 227 13.73 -3.69 13.00
C PRO A 227 13.25 -2.44 13.76
N LYS A 228 13.27 -1.30 13.08
CA LYS A 228 12.79 -0.01 13.60
C LYS A 228 11.52 0.40 12.88
N GLY A 229 10.52 0.85 13.62
CA GLY A 229 9.27 1.38 13.06
C GLY A 229 9.42 2.84 12.63
N ALA A 230 9.47 3.08 11.33
CA ALA A 230 9.41 4.44 10.78
C ALA A 230 7.97 4.94 10.88
N MET A 231 7.77 6.06 11.60
CA MET A 231 6.46 6.69 11.79
C MET A 231 6.24 7.72 10.69
N LEU A 232 5.18 7.57 9.92
CA LEU A 232 4.82 8.45 8.82
C LEU A 232 3.46 9.10 9.08
N THR A 233 3.40 10.43 8.99
CA THR A 233 2.15 11.18 9.11
C THR A 233 1.38 11.20 7.79
N HIS A 234 0.09 11.57 7.82
CA HIS A 234 -0.66 11.85 6.60
C HIS A 234 0.07 12.86 5.72
N ASN A 235 0.63 13.91 6.33
CA ASN A 235 1.38 14.97 5.65
C ASN A 235 2.61 14.42 4.92
N ASN A 236 3.40 13.54 5.57
CA ASN A 236 4.59 12.95 4.93
C ASN A 236 4.20 12.15 3.69
N ILE A 237 3.22 11.24 3.83
CA ILE A 237 2.81 10.33 2.76
C ILE A 237 2.19 11.09 1.59
N LEU A 238 1.24 11.99 1.86
CA LEU A 238 0.55 12.71 0.81
C LEU A 238 1.47 13.66 0.05
N ASN A 239 2.35 14.37 0.76
CA ASN A 239 3.23 15.35 0.11
C ASN A 239 4.39 14.69 -0.62
N GLU A 240 4.91 13.56 -0.14
CA GLU A 240 5.87 12.78 -0.92
C GLU A 240 5.27 12.37 -2.27
N ILE A 241 4.06 11.77 -2.26
CA ILE A 241 3.39 11.34 -3.49
C ILE A 241 3.06 12.55 -4.38
N HIS A 242 2.51 13.62 -3.81
CA HIS A 242 2.15 14.84 -4.55
C HIS A 242 3.37 15.49 -5.22
N CYS A 243 4.47 15.58 -4.51
CA CYS A 243 5.73 16.10 -5.04
C CYS A 243 6.33 15.17 -6.11
N SER A 244 6.16 13.85 -6.00
CA SER A 244 6.64 12.91 -7.03
C SER A 244 5.90 13.06 -8.37
N ILE A 245 4.62 13.46 -8.34
CA ILE A 245 3.77 13.70 -9.51
C ILE A 245 4.19 14.96 -10.27
N ARG A 246 4.76 15.96 -9.59
CA ARG A 246 5.29 17.23 -10.18
C ARG A 246 4.28 17.97 -11.06
N GLY A 247 2.99 17.87 -10.74
CA GLY A 247 1.92 18.53 -11.53
C GLY A 247 1.60 17.85 -12.86
N VAL A 248 2.17 16.69 -13.15
CA VAL A 248 1.82 15.89 -14.34
C VAL A 248 0.43 15.26 -14.14
N ASP A 249 -0.41 15.34 -15.16
CA ASP A 249 -1.71 14.68 -15.16
C ASP A 249 -1.57 13.20 -15.52
N TYR A 250 -1.66 12.35 -14.51
CA TYR A 250 -1.68 10.89 -14.64
C TYR A 250 -3.10 10.31 -14.61
N SER A 251 -4.14 11.16 -14.67
CA SER A 251 -5.52 10.66 -14.49
C SER A 251 -5.95 9.60 -15.51
N SER A 252 -5.39 9.59 -16.70
CA SER A 252 -5.68 8.59 -17.74
C SER A 252 -4.95 7.26 -17.56
N GLU A 253 -4.00 7.18 -16.63
CA GLU A 253 -3.18 5.98 -16.44
C GLU A 253 -3.98 4.82 -15.83
N ARG A 254 -3.51 3.60 -16.12
CA ARG A 254 -3.98 2.35 -15.56
C ARG A 254 -2.78 1.59 -14.99
N TYR A 255 -2.66 1.59 -13.68
CA TYR A 255 -1.50 1.06 -12.97
C TYR A 255 -1.71 -0.39 -12.55
N VAL A 256 -0.81 -1.31 -12.95
CA VAL A 256 -0.74 -2.66 -12.36
C VAL A 256 0.16 -2.65 -11.14
N GLY A 257 -0.46 -2.90 -9.97
CA GLY A 257 0.19 -2.90 -8.66
C GLY A 257 0.87 -4.23 -8.33
N THR A 258 2.15 -4.37 -8.66
CA THR A 258 2.93 -5.60 -8.43
C THR A 258 3.55 -5.68 -7.04
N MET A 259 3.70 -4.53 -6.37
CA MET A 259 4.42 -4.43 -5.10
C MET A 259 3.56 -4.80 -3.90
N PRO A 260 4.16 -5.40 -2.85
CA PRO A 260 3.45 -5.66 -1.60
C PRO A 260 2.97 -4.37 -0.93
N LEU A 261 1.72 -4.34 -0.45
CA LEU A 261 1.14 -3.18 0.21
C LEU A 261 1.74 -2.92 1.62
N PHE A 262 2.34 -3.94 2.24
CA PHE A 262 3.07 -3.73 3.49
C PHE A 262 4.39 -2.96 3.31
N HIS A 263 4.83 -2.75 2.06
CA HIS A 263 6.02 -1.98 1.72
C HIS A 263 5.62 -0.61 1.15
N ILE A 264 6.41 0.43 1.50
CA ILE A 264 6.07 1.81 1.12
C ILE A 264 5.87 1.99 -0.40
N ALA A 265 6.66 1.34 -1.23
CA ALA A 265 6.50 1.44 -2.69
C ALA A 265 5.13 0.94 -3.17
N GLY A 266 4.62 -0.18 -2.63
CA GLY A 266 3.28 -0.67 -2.97
C GLY A 266 2.19 0.29 -2.51
N LEU A 267 2.33 0.78 -1.28
CA LEU A 267 1.37 1.69 -0.67
C LEU A 267 1.34 3.06 -1.36
N SER A 268 2.50 3.67 -1.64
CA SER A 268 2.57 4.99 -2.29
C SER A 268 1.97 4.96 -3.70
N PHE A 269 2.28 3.96 -4.52
CA PHE A 269 1.69 3.84 -5.86
C PHE A 269 0.19 3.56 -5.83
N MET A 270 -0.32 2.83 -4.83
CA MET A 270 -1.76 2.64 -4.65
C MET A 270 -2.44 3.96 -4.26
N LEU A 271 -1.87 4.72 -3.30
CA LEU A 271 -2.41 6.01 -2.88
C LEU A 271 -2.29 7.08 -3.96
N SER A 272 -1.25 7.04 -4.80
CA SER A 272 -1.10 7.97 -5.93
C SER A 272 -2.24 7.81 -6.94
N GLY A 273 -2.85 6.62 -7.06
CA GLY A 273 -4.08 6.41 -7.82
C GLY A 273 -5.24 7.25 -7.32
N ILE A 274 -5.37 7.41 -6.00
CA ILE A 274 -6.41 8.25 -5.40
C ILE A 274 -6.09 9.75 -5.60
N ILE A 275 -4.83 10.15 -5.42
CA ILE A 275 -4.41 11.55 -5.58
C ILE A 275 -4.56 12.02 -7.02
N SER A 276 -4.13 11.21 -7.98
CA SER A 276 -4.12 11.53 -9.42
C SER A 276 -5.40 11.10 -10.14
N GLY A 277 -6.27 10.33 -9.49
CA GLY A 277 -7.51 9.85 -10.11
C GLY A 277 -7.30 8.78 -11.19
N TYR A 278 -6.22 8.00 -11.15
CA TYR A 278 -6.02 6.88 -12.09
C TYR A 278 -6.55 5.55 -11.56
N THR A 279 -6.73 4.59 -12.48
CA THR A 279 -7.21 3.25 -12.14
C THR A 279 -6.07 2.38 -11.60
N VAL A 280 -6.26 1.76 -10.44
CA VAL A 280 -5.34 0.77 -9.85
C VAL A 280 -5.86 -0.63 -10.12
N ILE A 281 -5.08 -1.44 -10.82
CA ILE A 281 -5.29 -2.87 -11.03
C ILE A 281 -4.39 -3.59 -10.03
N SER A 282 -4.97 -4.03 -8.93
CA SER A 282 -4.20 -4.60 -7.81
C SER A 282 -3.94 -6.09 -8.00
N MET A 283 -2.76 -6.53 -7.59
CA MET A 283 -2.38 -7.94 -7.58
C MET A 283 -2.35 -8.47 -6.14
N LEU A 284 -2.80 -9.70 -5.93
CA LEU A 284 -2.71 -10.39 -4.63
C LEU A 284 -1.26 -10.60 -4.17
N GLY A 285 -0.35 -10.71 -5.12
CA GLY A 285 1.09 -10.82 -4.96
C GLY A 285 1.73 -10.97 -6.33
N PHE A 286 3.04 -10.78 -6.42
CA PHE A 286 3.73 -10.88 -7.70
C PHE A 286 3.71 -12.32 -8.24
N ASP A 287 3.18 -12.45 -9.45
CA ASP A 287 3.27 -13.61 -10.34
C ASP A 287 3.53 -13.11 -11.76
N PRO A 288 4.62 -13.55 -12.44
CA PRO A 288 4.98 -13.02 -13.74
C PRO A 288 3.94 -13.32 -14.83
N THR A 289 3.21 -14.44 -14.74
CA THR A 289 2.11 -14.74 -15.66
C THR A 289 0.98 -13.74 -15.47
N LYS A 290 0.55 -13.58 -14.21
CA LYS A 290 -0.59 -12.74 -13.89
C LYS A 290 -0.37 -11.26 -14.21
N VAL A 291 0.84 -10.73 -13.99
CA VAL A 291 1.12 -9.33 -14.36
C VAL A 291 1.04 -9.13 -15.88
N LEU A 292 1.57 -10.07 -16.69
CA LEU A 292 1.49 -10.01 -18.14
C LEU A 292 0.03 -10.12 -18.63
N GLU A 293 -0.75 -11.01 -18.03
CA GLU A 293 -2.19 -11.13 -18.30
C GLU A 293 -2.96 -9.85 -17.96
N LEU A 294 -2.72 -9.26 -16.80
CA LEU A 294 -3.40 -8.03 -16.37
C LEU A 294 -3.03 -6.84 -17.27
N ILE A 295 -1.77 -6.70 -17.67
CA ILE A 295 -1.37 -5.65 -18.62
C ILE A 295 -2.15 -5.81 -19.93
N ALA A 296 -2.20 -7.00 -20.50
CA ALA A 296 -2.88 -7.26 -21.76
C ALA A 296 -4.41 -7.10 -21.66
N GLN A 297 -5.04 -7.66 -20.63
CA GLN A 297 -6.51 -7.70 -20.46
C GLN A 297 -7.07 -6.35 -20.03
N GLU A 298 -6.43 -5.69 -19.08
CA GLU A 298 -6.88 -4.43 -18.51
C GLU A 298 -6.31 -3.19 -19.23
N LYS A 299 -5.50 -3.41 -20.28
CA LYS A 299 -4.83 -2.34 -21.04
C LYS A 299 -4.05 -1.41 -20.10
N ALA A 300 -3.28 -2.00 -19.20
CA ALA A 300 -2.49 -1.22 -18.27
C ALA A 300 -1.41 -0.42 -18.99
N THR A 301 -1.21 0.80 -18.53
CA THR A 301 -0.29 1.77 -19.15
C THR A 301 0.99 1.92 -18.34
N VAL A 302 0.95 1.59 -17.04
CA VAL A 302 2.08 1.75 -16.12
C VAL A 302 2.14 0.61 -15.09
N SER A 303 3.36 0.27 -14.67
CA SER A 303 3.60 -0.62 -13.53
C SER A 303 4.82 -0.16 -12.72
N PHE A 304 4.94 -0.65 -11.49
CA PHE A 304 6.17 -0.59 -10.71
C PHE A 304 6.73 -2.00 -10.55
N CYS A 305 7.95 -2.22 -11.02
CA CYS A 305 8.59 -3.53 -10.94
C CYS A 305 10.05 -3.39 -10.49
N VAL A 306 10.46 -4.12 -9.46
CA VAL A 306 11.89 -4.23 -9.13
C VAL A 306 12.62 -5.07 -10.19
N PRO A 307 13.95 -4.92 -10.36
CA PRO A 307 14.68 -5.60 -11.44
C PRO A 307 14.44 -7.11 -11.54
N THR A 308 14.32 -7.81 -10.43
CA THR A 308 14.05 -9.27 -10.44
C THR A 308 12.67 -9.62 -10.99
N MET A 309 11.67 -8.76 -10.81
CA MET A 309 10.35 -8.94 -11.41
C MET A 309 10.40 -8.74 -12.93
N LEU A 310 11.12 -7.72 -13.40
CA LEU A 310 11.33 -7.47 -14.82
C LEU A 310 12.03 -8.65 -15.51
N VAL A 311 13.08 -9.17 -14.88
CA VAL A 311 13.78 -10.38 -15.40
C VAL A 311 12.81 -11.56 -15.51
N ALA A 312 11.95 -11.78 -14.51
CA ALA A 312 10.98 -12.88 -14.54
C ALA A 312 9.94 -12.69 -15.66
N MET A 313 9.46 -11.47 -15.89
CA MET A 313 8.51 -11.16 -16.97
C MET A 313 9.15 -11.33 -18.35
N LEU A 314 10.34 -10.75 -18.58
CA LEU A 314 11.05 -10.76 -19.86
C LEU A 314 11.50 -12.15 -20.31
N ASN A 315 11.70 -13.08 -19.37
CA ASN A 315 12.07 -14.48 -19.65
C ASN A 315 10.89 -15.45 -19.52
N HIS A 316 9.67 -14.94 -19.35
CA HIS A 316 8.50 -15.80 -19.22
C HIS A 316 8.21 -16.54 -20.56
N PRO A 317 8.05 -17.88 -20.60
CA PRO A 317 7.89 -18.62 -21.84
C PRO A 317 6.73 -18.15 -22.71
N ARG A 318 5.57 -17.87 -22.13
CA ARG A 318 4.39 -17.39 -22.86
C ARG A 318 4.58 -15.96 -23.38
N PHE A 319 5.36 -15.12 -22.68
CA PHE A 319 5.73 -13.80 -23.18
C PHE A 319 6.66 -13.91 -24.40
N LEU A 320 7.67 -14.77 -24.34
CA LEU A 320 8.58 -15.04 -25.45
C LEU A 320 7.87 -15.66 -26.67
N ALA A 321 6.78 -16.38 -26.44
CA ALA A 321 5.90 -16.92 -27.49
C ALA A 321 4.95 -15.85 -28.09
N GLY A 322 4.94 -14.61 -27.58
CA GLY A 322 4.09 -13.53 -28.09
C GLY A 322 2.62 -13.63 -27.71
N GLU A 323 2.29 -14.33 -26.60
CA GLU A 323 0.89 -14.55 -26.20
C GLU A 323 0.22 -13.32 -25.56
N PHE A 324 1.00 -12.29 -25.20
CA PHE A 324 0.48 -11.12 -24.48
C PHE A 324 0.65 -9.84 -25.31
N ASP A 325 -0.42 -9.06 -25.40
CA ASP A 325 -0.39 -7.72 -25.99
C ASP A 325 0.11 -6.70 -24.96
N MET A 326 1.35 -6.23 -25.12
CA MET A 326 1.98 -5.23 -24.24
C MET A 326 1.87 -3.80 -24.81
N SER A 327 1.17 -3.59 -25.92
CA SER A 327 1.14 -2.32 -26.64
C SER A 327 0.57 -1.14 -25.84
N SER A 328 -0.20 -1.40 -24.78
CA SER A 328 -0.74 -0.37 -23.89
C SER A 328 0.29 0.16 -22.89
N LEU A 329 1.36 -0.59 -22.60
CA LEU A 329 2.32 -0.27 -21.54
C LEU A 329 3.26 0.86 -22.01
N ASN A 330 3.18 2.03 -21.37
CA ASN A 330 3.97 3.20 -21.74
C ASN A 330 5.29 3.27 -20.96
N TRP A 331 5.23 3.06 -19.64
CA TRP A 331 6.42 3.14 -18.79
C TRP A 331 6.34 2.25 -17.57
N ILE A 332 7.51 1.93 -17.04
CA ILE A 332 7.67 1.14 -15.83
C ILE A 332 8.52 1.93 -14.84
N ALA A 333 7.97 2.16 -13.65
CA ALA A 333 8.76 2.61 -12.51
C ALA A 333 9.60 1.44 -11.99
N THR A 334 10.87 1.68 -11.72
CA THR A 334 11.77 0.66 -11.17
C THR A 334 12.75 1.30 -10.17
N GLY A 335 13.21 0.52 -9.21
CA GLY A 335 14.09 1.01 -8.14
C GLY A 335 14.20 0.02 -7.00
N GLY A 336 14.56 0.54 -5.80
CA GLY A 336 14.79 -0.27 -4.61
C GLY A 336 16.14 -0.99 -4.59
N THR A 337 16.81 -1.09 -5.74
CA THR A 337 18.18 -1.57 -5.93
C THR A 337 18.74 -1.00 -7.25
N ALA A 338 20.03 -1.20 -7.50
CA ALA A 338 20.64 -0.80 -8.76
C ALA A 338 19.96 -1.51 -9.95
N VAL A 339 19.63 -0.75 -10.99
CA VAL A 339 18.96 -1.24 -12.21
C VAL A 339 20.01 -1.39 -13.30
N PRO A 340 20.30 -2.62 -13.81
CA PRO A 340 21.26 -2.82 -14.88
C PRO A 340 20.81 -2.12 -16.18
N VAL A 341 21.73 -1.44 -16.86
CA VAL A 341 21.48 -0.74 -18.14
C VAL A 341 20.87 -1.69 -19.16
N VAL A 342 21.45 -2.89 -19.31
CA VAL A 342 20.97 -3.94 -20.23
C VAL A 342 19.52 -4.33 -19.95
N LEU A 343 19.09 -4.31 -18.68
CA LEU A 343 17.69 -4.60 -18.32
C LEU A 343 16.75 -3.50 -18.82
N MET A 344 17.16 -2.23 -18.70
CA MET A 344 16.38 -1.10 -19.21
C MET A 344 16.25 -1.15 -20.74
N GLU A 345 17.34 -1.52 -21.45
CA GLU A 345 17.34 -1.72 -22.90
C GLU A 345 16.36 -2.84 -23.29
N GLN A 346 16.38 -3.98 -22.58
CA GLN A 346 15.47 -5.10 -22.83
C GLN A 346 14.00 -4.72 -22.56
N VAL A 347 13.71 -3.92 -21.53
CA VAL A 347 12.36 -3.42 -21.27
C VAL A 347 11.88 -2.56 -22.45
N LYS A 348 12.72 -1.65 -22.93
CA LYS A 348 12.39 -0.81 -24.09
C LYS A 348 12.17 -1.62 -25.35
N GLU A 349 13.06 -2.56 -25.64
CA GLU A 349 13.03 -3.39 -26.86
C GLU A 349 11.84 -4.36 -26.86
N LYS A 350 11.61 -5.08 -25.74
CA LYS A 350 10.66 -6.21 -25.69
C LYS A 350 9.27 -5.83 -25.17
N LEU A 351 9.18 -4.87 -24.26
CA LEU A 351 7.90 -4.42 -23.70
C LEU A 351 7.42 -3.10 -24.36
N GLY A 352 8.28 -2.40 -25.11
CA GLY A 352 7.96 -1.11 -25.69
C GLY A 352 7.93 0.05 -24.67
N ALA A 353 8.14 -0.23 -23.39
CA ALA A 353 7.97 0.72 -22.30
C ALA A 353 9.27 1.43 -21.92
N ASP A 354 9.17 2.68 -21.45
CA ASP A 354 10.28 3.42 -20.88
C ASP A 354 10.47 3.06 -19.39
N CYS A 355 11.72 3.05 -18.91
CA CYS A 355 12.02 2.91 -17.50
C CYS A 355 12.19 4.28 -16.84
N LYS A 356 11.51 4.48 -15.68
CA LYS A 356 11.76 5.60 -14.77
C LYS A 356 12.39 5.06 -13.50
N ILE A 357 13.56 5.58 -13.13
CA ILE A 357 14.25 5.15 -11.92
C ILE A 357 13.70 5.94 -10.75
N PHE A 358 13.29 5.24 -9.71
CA PHE A 358 12.88 5.80 -8.42
C PHE A 358 13.88 5.40 -7.35
N PHE A 359 14.40 6.37 -6.63
CA PHE A 359 15.21 6.14 -5.43
C PHE A 359 14.53 6.76 -4.22
N GLY A 360 14.48 5.99 -3.13
CA GLY A 360 13.88 6.42 -1.88
C GLY A 360 14.05 5.40 -0.78
N MET A 361 13.48 5.70 0.37
CA MET A 361 13.51 4.85 1.54
C MET A 361 12.20 4.99 2.33
N THR A 362 11.92 4.05 3.22
CA THR A 362 10.72 4.09 4.06
C THR A 362 10.65 5.38 4.88
N GLU A 363 11.79 5.81 5.43
CA GLU A 363 11.91 6.99 6.29
C GLU A 363 11.64 8.32 5.55
N SER A 364 11.71 8.33 4.22
CA SER A 364 11.29 9.47 3.36
C SER A 364 9.88 9.31 2.78
N ALA A 365 9.06 8.45 3.37
CA ALA A 365 7.70 8.10 2.90
C ALA A 365 7.64 7.46 1.50
N GLY A 366 8.76 6.96 0.98
CA GLY A 366 8.82 6.18 -0.25
C GLY A 366 9.78 6.70 -1.29
N GLY A 367 9.68 7.96 -1.66
CA GLY A 367 10.49 8.56 -2.70
C GLY A 367 11.52 9.56 -2.20
N GLY A 368 12.30 10.04 -3.11
CA GLY A 368 13.32 11.07 -2.91
C GLY A 368 13.76 11.67 -4.24
N THR A 369 14.06 10.82 -5.22
CA THR A 369 14.43 11.26 -6.57
C THR A 369 13.79 10.39 -7.64
N THR A 370 13.63 10.92 -8.83
CA THR A 370 13.23 10.16 -10.02
C THR A 370 13.87 10.73 -11.28
N THR A 371 14.09 9.87 -12.27
CA THR A 371 14.43 10.32 -13.62
C THR A 371 13.17 10.86 -14.33
N LEU A 372 13.35 11.90 -15.16
CA LEU A 372 12.26 12.59 -15.86
C LEU A 372 11.99 11.97 -17.23
N ASP A 373 10.82 12.25 -17.80
CA ASP A 373 10.45 11.74 -19.13
C ASP A 373 11.38 12.25 -20.22
N GLU A 374 11.77 13.53 -20.13
CA GLU A 374 12.67 14.21 -21.05
C GLU A 374 14.14 13.83 -20.90
N ASP A 375 14.52 13.14 -19.82
CA ASP A 375 15.91 12.73 -19.63
C ASP A 375 16.36 11.76 -20.73
N PRO A 376 17.53 11.99 -21.35
CA PRO A 376 18.07 11.03 -22.31
C PRO A 376 18.40 9.69 -21.63
N PHE A 377 18.32 8.60 -22.39
CA PHE A 377 18.54 7.24 -21.88
C PHE A 377 19.83 7.09 -21.07
N GLY A 378 20.93 7.69 -21.52
CA GLY A 378 22.20 7.66 -20.80
C GLY A 378 22.13 8.27 -19.40
N LEU A 379 21.33 9.30 -19.19
CA LEU A 379 21.10 9.90 -17.88
C LEU A 379 20.20 9.01 -17.02
N LYS A 380 19.09 8.50 -17.59
CA LYS A 380 18.18 7.57 -16.91
C LYS A 380 18.89 6.31 -16.42
N SER A 381 19.85 5.79 -17.19
CA SER A 381 20.54 4.54 -16.90
C SER A 381 21.77 4.68 -15.97
N SER A 382 22.23 5.90 -15.72
CA SER A 382 23.45 6.16 -14.94
C SER A 382 23.24 6.96 -13.65
N THR A 383 22.02 7.44 -13.42
CA THR A 383 21.67 8.25 -12.24
C THR A 383 20.37 7.80 -11.59
N VAL A 384 20.07 8.36 -10.42
CA VAL A 384 18.78 8.21 -9.75
C VAL A 384 17.84 9.39 -10.03
N GLY A 385 18.21 10.24 -10.99
CA GLY A 385 17.42 11.40 -11.40
C GLY A 385 17.57 12.61 -10.48
N THR A 386 16.53 13.44 -10.42
CA THR A 386 16.50 14.71 -9.69
C THR A 386 15.65 14.60 -8.42
N PRO A 387 15.97 15.36 -7.36
CA PRO A 387 15.14 15.42 -6.15
C PRO A 387 13.71 15.84 -6.45
N PHE A 388 12.76 15.32 -5.66
CA PHE A 388 11.39 15.83 -5.70
C PHE A 388 11.33 17.28 -5.22
N PRO A 389 10.29 18.05 -5.61
CA PRO A 389 10.02 19.35 -5.01
C PRO A 389 10.04 19.28 -3.49
N HIS A 390 10.58 20.29 -2.83
CA HIS A 390 10.73 20.38 -1.36
C HIS A 390 11.70 19.37 -0.71
N LEU A 391 12.51 18.62 -1.48
CA LEU A 391 13.55 17.72 -0.98
C LEU A 391 14.95 18.25 -1.19
#